data_bb6f50348a0b6319bc371ea9f8310afd
#
_entry.id   bb6f50348a0b6319bc371ea9f8310afd
#
_cell.length_a   1.000
_cell.length_b   1.000
_cell.length_c   1.000
_cell.angle_alpha   90.00
_cell.angle_beta   90.00
_cell.angle_gamma   90.00
#
_symmetry.space_group_name_H-M   'P 1'
#
loop_
_entity.id
_entity.type
_entity.pdbx_description
1 polymer ?
#
loop_
_entity_poly.entity_id
_entity_poly.type
_entity_poly.pdbx_seq_one_letter_code
_entity_poly.pdbx_strand_id
1 'polypeptide(L)'
;MFEQIGKSIAAKVATVVVVILVLVGVYFGLKVAFPNFSFKKELKIADTANVVEQIKKISEFTTACYYEEFVLVKERNDAPGKGKGKMLGLMHVEADSIHNEIAIICKATVRAGYDLSEISENELKVSNDTINITLPAPKVFDVIMNPSDYEVFVEEGKWSHEEITTMQTNAQKDVLVDAVNFGILKKAD
;
A
#
# COMPACT_ATOMS: atom_id res chain seq x y z
N MET A 1 54.48 -3.95 -62.96
CA MET A 1 54.26 -3.74 -61.53
C MET A 1 52.81 -3.43 -61.27
N PHE A 2 52.10 -2.54 -61.93
CA PHE A 2 50.71 -2.19 -61.71
C PHE A 2 49.67 -3.32 -62.02
N GLU A 3 49.96 -4.21 -62.96
CA GLU A 3 49.10 -5.33 -63.36
C GLU A 3 48.96 -6.41 -62.22
N GLN A 4 50.02 -6.65 -61.47
CA GLN A 4 49.98 -7.60 -60.37
C GLN A 4 49.21 -7.07 -59.15
N ILE A 5 49.26 -5.74 -58.96
CA ILE A 5 48.52 -5.09 -57.86
C ILE A 5 46.98 -5.14 -58.19
N GLY A 6 46.60 -4.91 -59.40
CA GLY A 6 45.22 -5.00 -59.85
C GLY A 6 44.60 -6.39 -59.70
N LYS A 7 45.35 -7.45 -60.06
CA LYS A 7 44.92 -8.86 -59.88
C LYS A 7 44.77 -9.25 -58.40
N SER A 8 45.65 -8.75 -57.52
CA SER A 8 45.57 -8.99 -56.08
C SER A 8 44.34 -8.31 -55.45
N ILE A 9 44.06 -7.06 -55.89
CA ILE A 9 42.88 -6.34 -55.39
C ILE A 9 41.59 -7.00 -55.91
N ALA A 10 41.54 -7.38 -57.18
CA ALA A 10 40.38 -8.07 -57.76
C ALA A 10 40.12 -9.42 -57.08
N ALA A 11 41.16 -10.18 -56.74
CA ALA A 11 41.01 -11.43 -55.99
C ALA A 11 40.48 -11.21 -54.55
N LYS A 12 40.94 -10.18 -53.85
CA LYS A 12 40.43 -9.85 -52.53
C LYS A 12 38.96 -9.40 -52.58
N VAL A 13 38.59 -8.59 -53.53
CA VAL A 13 37.21 -8.15 -53.76
C VAL A 13 36.32 -9.36 -54.07
N ALA A 14 36.77 -10.26 -54.95
CA ALA A 14 36.03 -11.48 -55.27
C ALA A 14 35.82 -12.37 -54.02
N THR A 15 36.84 -12.50 -53.17
CA THR A 15 36.72 -13.26 -51.92
C THR A 15 35.68 -12.65 -50.96
N VAL A 16 35.66 -11.32 -50.81
CA VAL A 16 34.67 -10.63 -49.97
C VAL A 16 33.26 -10.82 -50.52
N VAL A 17 33.06 -10.73 -51.82
CA VAL A 17 31.76 -10.97 -52.48
C VAL A 17 31.27 -12.40 -52.22
N VAL A 18 32.16 -13.39 -52.36
CA VAL A 18 31.81 -14.80 -52.11
C VAL A 18 31.42 -15.00 -50.63
N VAL A 19 32.15 -14.40 -49.68
CA VAL A 19 31.79 -14.49 -48.25
C VAL A 19 30.43 -13.88 -47.96
N ILE A 20 30.12 -12.72 -48.56
CA ILE A 20 28.80 -12.09 -48.43
C ILE A 20 27.70 -12.99 -49.01
N LEU A 21 27.90 -13.57 -50.18
CA LEU A 21 26.92 -14.49 -50.77
C LEU A 21 26.69 -15.74 -49.93
N VAL A 22 27.73 -16.30 -49.32
CA VAL A 22 27.63 -17.42 -48.40
C VAL A 22 26.83 -17.02 -47.15
N LEU A 23 27.11 -15.88 -46.54
CA LEU A 23 26.38 -15.39 -45.39
C LEU A 23 24.89 -15.15 -45.71
N VAL A 24 24.59 -14.56 -46.84
CA VAL A 24 23.21 -14.37 -47.34
C VAL A 24 22.53 -15.72 -47.58
N GLY A 25 23.24 -16.68 -48.20
CA GLY A 25 22.73 -18.03 -48.41
C GLY A 25 22.44 -18.78 -47.11
N VAL A 26 23.34 -18.67 -46.15
CA VAL A 26 23.12 -19.23 -44.78
C VAL A 26 21.94 -18.56 -44.10
N TYR A 27 21.82 -17.24 -44.19
CA TYR A 27 20.69 -16.49 -43.59
C TYR A 27 19.35 -16.95 -44.21
N PHE A 28 19.27 -17.07 -45.53
CA PHE A 28 18.07 -17.56 -46.21
C PHE A 28 17.81 -19.02 -45.94
N GLY A 29 18.84 -19.86 -45.93
CA GLY A 29 18.73 -21.29 -45.57
C GLY A 29 18.20 -21.50 -44.18
N LEU A 30 18.69 -20.73 -43.19
CA LEU A 30 18.19 -20.76 -41.80
C LEU A 30 16.73 -20.30 -41.75
N LYS A 31 16.36 -19.28 -42.49
CA LYS A 31 14.98 -18.78 -42.53
C LYS A 31 13.98 -19.77 -43.13
N VAL A 32 14.42 -20.57 -44.11
CA VAL A 32 13.58 -21.63 -44.73
C VAL A 32 13.51 -22.89 -43.81
N ALA A 33 14.65 -23.28 -43.21
CA ALA A 33 14.72 -24.43 -42.33
C ALA A 33 14.01 -24.22 -40.95
N PHE A 34 14.02 -22.96 -40.48
CA PHE A 34 13.41 -22.57 -39.21
C PHE A 34 12.48 -21.36 -39.38
N PRO A 35 11.32 -21.51 -40.01
CA PRO A 35 10.38 -20.40 -40.28
C PRO A 35 9.90 -19.69 -39.03
N ASN A 36 9.96 -20.34 -37.88
CA ASN A 36 9.57 -19.78 -36.55
C ASN A 36 10.75 -19.25 -35.75
N PHE A 37 11.96 -19.23 -36.29
CA PHE A 37 13.13 -18.65 -35.61
C PHE A 37 13.09 -17.13 -35.77
N SER A 38 12.25 -16.51 -34.94
CA SER A 38 12.23 -15.05 -34.75
C SER A 38 13.06 -14.71 -33.51
N PHE A 39 14.03 -13.80 -33.67
CA PHE A 39 14.74 -13.23 -32.50
C PHE A 39 13.84 -12.33 -31.63
N LYS A 40 12.64 -11.99 -32.15
CA LYS A 40 11.59 -11.39 -31.32
C LYS A 40 10.98 -12.48 -30.45
N LYS A 41 11.43 -12.61 -29.22
CA LYS A 41 10.70 -13.29 -28.17
C LYS A 41 9.41 -12.48 -27.99
N GLU A 42 8.34 -12.89 -28.69
CA GLU A 42 7.00 -12.43 -28.32
C GLU A 42 6.83 -12.89 -26.88
N LEU A 43 6.91 -11.95 -25.94
CA LEU A 43 6.39 -12.14 -24.60
C LEU A 43 4.89 -12.35 -24.82
N LYS A 44 4.46 -13.60 -25.01
CA LYS A 44 3.05 -13.95 -24.83
C LYS A 44 2.79 -13.67 -23.38
N ILE A 45 2.08 -12.56 -23.10
CA ILE A 45 1.55 -12.28 -21.79
C ILE A 45 0.76 -13.53 -21.43
N ALA A 46 1.20 -14.16 -20.36
CA ALA A 46 0.61 -15.39 -19.86
C ALA A 46 -0.91 -15.21 -19.74
N ASP A 47 -1.61 -16.33 -19.92
CA ASP A 47 -3.06 -16.45 -19.85
C ASP A 47 -3.68 -15.43 -18.89
N THR A 48 -4.66 -14.63 -19.35
CA THR A 48 -5.29 -13.53 -18.59
C THR A 48 -5.72 -13.99 -17.18
N ALA A 49 -6.19 -15.23 -17.05
CA ALA A 49 -6.55 -15.85 -15.79
C ALA A 49 -5.36 -15.92 -14.79
N ASN A 50 -4.17 -16.24 -15.26
CA ASN A 50 -2.98 -16.32 -14.41
C ASN A 50 -2.54 -14.92 -13.93
N VAL A 51 -2.68 -13.89 -14.77
CA VAL A 51 -2.38 -12.50 -14.40
C VAL A 51 -3.37 -12.01 -13.34
N VAL A 52 -4.66 -12.28 -13.51
CA VAL A 52 -5.70 -11.95 -12.51
C VAL A 52 -5.41 -12.62 -11.19
N GLU A 53 -5.05 -13.92 -11.18
CA GLU A 53 -4.73 -14.65 -9.96
C GLU A 53 -3.53 -14.04 -9.22
N GLN A 54 -2.50 -13.61 -9.95
CA GLN A 54 -1.33 -12.97 -9.33
C GLN A 54 -1.67 -11.59 -8.75
N ILE A 55 -2.51 -10.80 -9.43
CA ILE A 55 -2.98 -9.50 -8.94
C ILE A 55 -3.81 -9.69 -7.66
N LYS A 56 -4.73 -10.65 -7.64
CA LYS A 56 -5.55 -10.96 -6.45
C LYS A 56 -4.72 -11.36 -5.22
N LYS A 57 -3.55 -11.95 -5.41
CA LYS A 57 -2.65 -12.29 -4.29
C LYS A 57 -2.08 -11.06 -3.57
N ILE A 58 -2.08 -9.89 -4.21
CA ILE A 58 -1.67 -8.63 -3.59
C ILE A 58 -2.74 -8.16 -2.59
N SER A 59 -4.02 -8.50 -2.85
CA SER A 59 -5.22 -8.11 -2.12
C SER A 59 -5.36 -6.61 -1.92
N GLU A 60 -4.75 -6.01 -0.90
CA GLU A 60 -4.86 -4.58 -0.58
C GLU A 60 -3.75 -3.78 -1.26
N PHE A 61 -4.12 -2.85 -2.13
CA PHE A 61 -3.21 -1.90 -2.76
C PHE A 61 -3.43 -0.51 -2.16
N THR A 62 -2.67 -0.19 -1.11
CA THR A 62 -2.75 1.10 -0.43
C THR A 62 -2.18 2.21 -1.30
N THR A 63 -3.00 3.22 -1.61
CA THR A 63 -2.62 4.38 -2.43
C THR A 63 -2.64 5.68 -1.66
N ALA A 64 -3.34 5.74 -0.51
CA ALA A 64 -3.38 6.89 0.36
C ALA A 64 -3.28 6.51 1.83
N CYS A 65 -2.59 7.36 2.60
CA CYS A 65 -2.53 7.29 4.06
C CYS A 65 -2.89 8.65 4.65
N TYR A 66 -3.65 8.63 5.74
CA TYR A 66 -3.95 9.79 6.57
C TYR A 66 -3.30 9.56 7.94
N TYR A 67 -2.54 10.54 8.40
CA TYR A 67 -1.84 10.49 9.70
C TYR A 67 -2.41 11.57 10.59
N GLU A 68 -2.69 11.21 11.83
CA GLU A 68 -3.18 12.12 12.86
C GLU A 68 -2.51 11.87 14.18
N GLU A 69 -2.17 12.94 14.89
CA GLU A 69 -1.76 12.93 16.29
C GLU A 69 -2.75 13.77 17.09
N PHE A 70 -3.31 13.21 18.15
CA PHE A 70 -4.36 13.84 18.94
C PHE A 70 -4.27 13.45 20.40
N VAL A 71 -4.95 14.21 21.25
CA VAL A 71 -5.00 13.96 22.69
C VAL A 71 -6.38 13.43 23.06
N LEU A 72 -6.42 12.24 23.66
CA LEU A 72 -7.61 11.71 24.32
C LEU A 72 -7.67 12.22 25.72
N VAL A 73 -8.72 12.97 26.07
CA VAL A 73 -8.94 13.48 27.42
C VAL A 73 -10.22 12.88 27.98
N LYS A 74 -10.17 12.43 29.21
CA LYS A 74 -11.35 12.01 29.99
C LYS A 74 -11.25 12.54 31.39
N GLU A 75 -12.30 13.23 31.80
CA GLU A 75 -12.46 13.75 33.14
C GLU A 75 -13.58 12.98 33.85
N ARG A 76 -13.42 12.78 35.14
CA ARG A 76 -14.43 12.17 36.01
C ARG A 76 -14.36 12.79 37.39
N ASN A 77 -15.49 13.29 37.85
CA ASN A 77 -15.66 13.75 39.21
C ASN A 77 -16.25 12.61 40.04
N ASP A 78 -15.43 11.94 40.82
CA ASP A 78 -15.91 10.91 41.73
C ASP A 78 -16.46 11.57 42.96
N ALA A 79 -17.62 11.09 43.40
CA ALA A 79 -18.16 11.50 44.73
C ALA A 79 -17.13 11.15 45.78
N PRO A 80 -16.94 12.01 46.78
CA PRO A 80 -16.04 11.73 47.88
C PRO A 80 -16.40 10.37 48.48
N GLY A 81 -15.42 9.46 48.49
CA GLY A 81 -15.63 8.12 49.03
C GLY A 81 -16.27 8.24 50.41
N LYS A 82 -17.32 7.45 50.63
CA LYS A 82 -17.90 7.29 51.99
C LYS A 82 -16.83 6.71 52.92
N GLY A 83 -15.79 7.49 53.20
CA GLY A 83 -14.89 7.22 54.30
C GLY A 83 -15.78 7.20 55.51
N LYS A 84 -15.73 6.10 56.26
CA LYS A 84 -16.29 6.06 57.62
C LYS A 84 -15.54 7.10 58.46
N GLY A 85 -15.83 8.37 58.22
CA GLY A 85 -15.45 9.46 59.09
C GLY A 85 -16.20 9.17 60.41
N LYS A 86 -15.46 8.79 61.45
CA LYS A 86 -15.97 8.82 62.80
C LYS A 86 -16.58 10.20 63.00
N MET A 87 -17.86 10.22 63.21
CA MET A 87 -18.67 11.35 63.63
C MET A 87 -18.09 11.94 64.91
N LEU A 88 -17.17 12.89 64.73
CA LEU A 88 -16.87 13.85 65.78
C LEU A 88 -17.70 15.09 65.50
N GLY A 89 -18.76 15.31 66.27
CA GLY A 89 -19.80 16.28 66.01
C GLY A 89 -19.26 17.66 65.59
N LEU A 90 -20.05 18.36 64.78
CA LEU A 90 -20.08 19.80 64.52
C LEU A 90 -19.18 20.41 63.44
N MET A 91 -18.60 19.68 62.50
CA MET A 91 -18.13 20.29 61.28
C MET A 91 -18.64 19.51 60.07
N HIS A 92 -19.53 20.13 59.27
CA HIS A 92 -19.75 19.73 57.88
C HIS A 92 -18.47 20.09 57.14
N VAL A 93 -17.55 19.14 57.00
CA VAL A 93 -16.50 19.24 55.99
C VAL A 93 -17.18 18.77 54.71
N GLU A 94 -17.52 19.66 53.82
CA GLU A 94 -17.82 19.32 52.45
C GLU A 94 -16.56 18.64 51.91
N ALA A 95 -16.64 17.32 51.72
CA ALA A 95 -15.55 16.60 51.08
C ALA A 95 -15.52 17.05 49.62
N ASP A 96 -14.44 17.71 49.20
CA ASP A 96 -14.22 18.11 47.83
C ASP A 96 -14.36 16.88 46.92
N SER A 97 -15.04 17.04 45.79
CA SER A 97 -15.11 16.01 44.78
C SER A 97 -13.70 15.69 44.32
N ILE A 98 -13.38 14.40 44.25
CA ILE A 98 -12.09 13.95 43.70
C ILE A 98 -12.16 14.13 42.20
N HIS A 99 -11.38 15.06 41.68
CA HIS A 99 -11.20 15.24 40.26
C HIS A 99 -10.21 14.20 39.76
N ASN A 100 -10.62 13.40 38.78
CA ASN A 100 -9.76 12.44 38.10
C ASN A 100 -9.69 12.83 36.65
N GLU A 101 -8.48 12.88 36.09
CA GLU A 101 -8.22 13.23 34.70
C GLU A 101 -7.21 12.25 34.11
N ILE A 102 -7.46 11.85 32.86
CA ILE A 102 -6.48 11.14 32.06
C ILE A 102 -6.37 11.82 30.71
N ALA A 103 -5.14 12.11 30.29
CA ALA A 103 -4.82 12.64 28.97
C ALA A 103 -3.75 11.76 28.33
N ILE A 104 -4.05 11.22 27.15
CA ILE A 104 -3.17 10.31 26.40
C ILE A 104 -2.96 10.90 25.01
N ILE A 105 -1.70 11.10 24.63
CA ILE A 105 -1.33 11.45 23.27
C ILE A 105 -1.32 10.16 22.44
N CYS A 106 -2.06 10.14 21.35
CA CYS A 106 -2.22 8.99 20.47
C CYS A 106 -1.85 9.36 19.04
N LYS A 107 -1.29 8.37 18.30
CA LYS A 107 -1.03 8.48 16.88
C LYS A 107 -1.89 7.48 16.14
N ALA A 108 -2.51 7.93 15.05
CA ALA A 108 -3.35 7.11 14.21
C ALA A 108 -2.92 7.19 12.76
N THR A 109 -3.05 6.07 12.05
CA THR A 109 -2.85 5.98 10.61
C THR A 109 -4.05 5.31 10.00
N VAL A 110 -4.71 5.98 9.05
CA VAL A 110 -5.79 5.41 8.24
C VAL A 110 -5.24 5.06 6.87
N ARG A 111 -5.46 3.83 6.42
CA ARG A 111 -5.04 3.37 5.09
C ARG A 111 -6.24 3.24 4.17
N ALA A 112 -6.10 3.73 2.94
CA ALA A 112 -7.11 3.61 1.89
C ALA A 112 -6.46 3.25 0.55
N GLY A 113 -7.24 2.61 -0.33
CA GLY A 113 -6.78 2.17 -1.63
C GLY A 113 -7.74 1.19 -2.27
N TYR A 114 -7.21 0.33 -3.14
CA TYR A 114 -8.00 -0.61 -3.93
C TYR A 114 -7.87 -2.03 -3.42
N ASP A 115 -9.00 -2.71 -3.27
CA ASP A 115 -9.01 -4.15 -3.02
C ASP A 115 -8.91 -4.92 -4.32
N LEU A 116 -7.70 -5.37 -4.63
CA LEU A 116 -7.42 -6.10 -5.86
C LEU A 116 -8.00 -7.52 -5.86
N SER A 117 -8.47 -8.03 -4.72
CA SER A 117 -9.14 -9.32 -4.66
C SER A 117 -10.50 -9.30 -5.36
N GLU A 118 -11.10 -8.12 -5.52
CA GLU A 118 -12.38 -7.91 -6.18
C GLU A 118 -12.28 -7.88 -7.72
N ILE A 119 -11.06 -7.76 -8.29
CA ILE A 119 -10.84 -7.68 -9.74
C ILE A 119 -11.26 -9.00 -10.41
N SER A 120 -12.06 -8.90 -11.47
CA SER A 120 -12.48 -10.01 -12.32
C SER A 120 -11.73 -10.02 -13.66
N GLU A 121 -11.81 -11.14 -14.39
CA GLU A 121 -11.21 -11.25 -15.72
C GLU A 121 -11.78 -10.23 -16.73
N ASN A 122 -13.01 -9.80 -16.54
CA ASN A 122 -13.67 -8.81 -17.42
C ASN A 122 -13.10 -7.40 -17.27
N GLU A 123 -12.46 -7.10 -16.14
CA GLU A 123 -11.84 -5.81 -15.82
C GLU A 123 -10.39 -5.72 -16.30
N LEU A 124 -9.88 -6.83 -16.85
CA LEU A 124 -8.54 -6.93 -17.37
C LEU A 124 -8.58 -7.12 -18.89
N LYS A 125 -8.04 -6.16 -19.62
CA LYS A 125 -7.96 -6.20 -21.08
C LYS A 125 -6.50 -6.22 -21.53
N VAL A 126 -6.12 -7.28 -22.21
CA VAL A 126 -4.79 -7.43 -22.80
C VAL A 126 -4.87 -7.04 -24.27
N SER A 127 -4.06 -6.06 -24.69
CA SER A 127 -3.97 -5.60 -26.08
C SER A 127 -2.50 -5.41 -26.45
N ASN A 128 -2.00 -6.23 -27.36
CA ASN A 128 -0.59 -6.28 -27.76
C ASN A 128 0.34 -6.45 -26.55
N ASP A 129 1.16 -5.45 -26.22
CA ASP A 129 2.11 -5.45 -25.09
C ASP A 129 1.59 -4.65 -23.88
N THR A 130 0.29 -4.33 -23.84
CA THR A 130 -0.32 -3.50 -22.81
C THR A 130 -1.41 -4.26 -22.08
N ILE A 131 -1.38 -4.19 -20.74
CA ILE A 131 -2.45 -4.69 -19.88
C ILE A 131 -3.18 -3.46 -19.33
N ASN A 132 -4.48 -3.36 -19.62
CA ASN A 132 -5.36 -2.35 -19.05
C ASN A 132 -6.18 -3.00 -17.96
N ILE A 133 -6.13 -2.41 -16.75
CA ILE A 133 -6.85 -2.88 -15.58
C ILE A 133 -7.84 -1.79 -15.17
N THR A 134 -9.11 -2.15 -15.02
CA THR A 134 -10.11 -1.28 -14.41
C THR A 134 -10.13 -1.60 -12.91
N LEU A 135 -9.75 -0.62 -12.09
CA LEU A 135 -9.74 -0.79 -10.64
C LEU A 135 -11.16 -0.60 -10.06
N PRO A 136 -11.51 -1.32 -8.97
CA PRO A 136 -12.75 -1.08 -8.23
C PRO A 136 -12.73 0.31 -7.57
N ALA A 137 -13.82 0.72 -6.92
CA ALA A 137 -13.82 1.95 -6.14
C ALA A 137 -12.87 1.85 -4.94
N PRO A 138 -12.12 2.92 -4.61
CA PRO A 138 -11.24 2.93 -3.46
C PRO A 138 -12.03 2.82 -2.15
N LYS A 139 -11.48 2.12 -1.17
CA LYS A 139 -12.07 1.95 0.16
C LYS A 139 -11.05 2.16 1.27
N VAL A 140 -11.54 2.44 2.48
CA VAL A 140 -10.68 2.42 3.66
C VAL A 140 -10.49 0.98 4.09
N PHE A 141 -9.25 0.60 4.40
CA PHE A 141 -8.90 -0.74 4.87
C PHE A 141 -8.97 -0.81 6.39
N ASP A 142 -8.24 0.05 7.07
CA ASP A 142 -8.13 0.03 8.52
C ASP A 142 -7.75 1.39 9.11
N VAL A 143 -7.92 1.47 10.43
CA VAL A 143 -7.39 2.52 11.29
C VAL A 143 -6.41 1.88 12.27
N ILE A 144 -5.15 2.16 12.09
CA ILE A 144 -4.07 1.63 12.93
C ILE A 144 -3.78 2.63 14.03
N MET A 145 -3.98 2.21 15.28
CA MET A 145 -3.55 2.91 16.48
C MET A 145 -2.71 1.94 17.29
N ASN A 146 -1.42 2.18 17.38
CA ASN A 146 -0.51 1.28 18.06
C ASN A 146 -0.38 1.69 19.53
N PRO A 147 -0.76 0.84 20.48
CA PRO A 147 -0.67 1.17 21.92
C PRO A 147 0.76 1.49 22.39
N SER A 148 1.79 0.99 21.71
CA SER A 148 3.19 1.30 22.05
C SER A 148 3.58 2.76 21.76
N ASP A 149 2.78 3.45 20.94
CA ASP A 149 3.04 4.84 20.54
C ASP A 149 2.21 5.82 21.37
N TYR A 150 1.52 5.33 22.42
CA TYR A 150 0.75 6.17 23.32
C TYR A 150 1.66 6.77 24.40
N GLU A 151 1.48 8.05 24.63
CA GLU A 151 2.17 8.79 25.68
C GLU A 151 1.15 9.32 26.68
N VAL A 152 1.23 8.85 27.93
CA VAL A 152 0.37 9.35 29.01
C VAL A 152 0.91 10.70 29.45
N PHE A 153 0.15 11.75 29.21
CA PHE A 153 0.51 13.14 29.55
C PHE A 153 0.03 13.52 30.95
N VAL A 154 -1.19 13.12 31.30
CA VAL A 154 -1.78 13.30 32.64
C VAL A 154 -2.46 11.99 33.03
N GLU A 155 -2.27 11.56 34.26
CA GLU A 155 -3.00 10.45 34.87
C GLU A 155 -3.26 10.77 36.36
N GLU A 156 -4.45 11.27 36.65
CA GLU A 156 -4.94 11.49 38.01
C GLU A 156 -6.10 10.55 38.29
N GLY A 157 -6.02 9.85 39.42
CA GLY A 157 -7.03 8.87 39.83
C GLY A 157 -6.73 7.45 39.37
N LYS A 158 -7.77 6.61 39.34
CA LYS A 158 -7.67 5.22 38.91
C LYS A 158 -8.56 4.97 37.72
N TRP A 159 -7.97 4.50 36.64
CA TRP A 159 -8.64 4.20 35.38
C TRP A 159 -8.65 2.70 35.13
N SER A 160 -9.83 2.16 34.82
CA SER A 160 -9.94 0.76 34.45
C SER A 160 -9.49 0.54 33.03
N HIS A 161 -9.04 -0.68 32.74
CA HIS A 161 -8.70 -1.07 31.35
C HIS A 161 -9.87 -0.91 30.39
N GLU A 162 -11.09 -1.19 30.85
CA GLU A 162 -12.32 -1.03 30.05
C GLU A 162 -12.58 0.43 29.68
N GLU A 163 -12.37 1.38 30.62
CA GLU A 163 -12.52 2.81 30.33
C GLU A 163 -11.52 3.29 29.28
N ILE A 164 -10.25 2.88 29.40
CA ILE A 164 -9.21 3.23 28.44
C ILE A 164 -9.52 2.62 27.07
N THR A 165 -9.89 1.34 27.01
CA THR A 165 -10.25 0.65 25.75
C THR A 165 -11.46 1.31 25.08
N THR A 166 -12.45 1.75 25.87
CA THR A 166 -13.61 2.47 25.33
C THR A 166 -13.22 3.81 24.71
N MET A 167 -12.34 4.56 25.36
CA MET A 167 -11.80 5.82 24.83
C MET A 167 -11.09 5.58 23.50
N GLN A 168 -10.22 4.59 23.42
CA GLN A 168 -9.47 4.23 22.23
C GLN A 168 -10.39 3.79 21.07
N THR A 169 -11.40 2.97 21.38
CA THR A 169 -12.37 2.51 20.36
C THR A 169 -13.18 3.67 19.79
N ASN A 170 -13.56 4.64 20.62
CA ASN A 170 -14.27 5.82 20.15
C ASN A 170 -13.34 6.69 19.29
N ALA A 171 -12.10 6.90 19.73
CA ALA A 171 -11.12 7.65 18.97
C ALA A 171 -10.84 7.04 17.58
N GLN A 172 -10.76 5.71 17.47
CA GLN A 172 -10.62 5.06 16.16
C GLN A 172 -11.77 5.40 15.21
N LYS A 173 -12.99 5.50 15.73
CA LYS A 173 -14.16 5.89 14.91
C LYS A 173 -14.09 7.35 14.49
N ASP A 174 -13.69 8.22 15.41
CA ASP A 174 -13.57 9.65 15.14
C ASP A 174 -12.49 9.92 14.09
N VAL A 175 -11.31 9.32 14.22
CA VAL A 175 -10.22 9.39 13.24
C VAL A 175 -10.65 8.87 11.87
N LEU A 176 -11.44 7.79 11.81
CA LEU A 176 -11.98 7.29 10.55
C LEU A 176 -12.88 8.33 9.88
N VAL A 177 -13.78 8.95 10.65
CA VAL A 177 -14.69 10.00 10.16
C VAL A 177 -13.88 11.19 9.66
N ASP A 178 -12.87 11.61 10.41
CA ASP A 178 -12.01 12.73 10.04
C ASP A 178 -11.22 12.44 8.77
N ALA A 179 -10.61 11.28 8.64
CA ALA A 179 -9.92 10.87 7.42
C ALA A 179 -10.84 10.91 6.18
N VAL A 180 -12.08 10.44 6.31
CA VAL A 180 -13.07 10.47 5.22
C VAL A 180 -13.47 11.92 4.89
N ASN A 181 -13.70 12.76 5.91
CA ASN A 181 -14.04 14.17 5.73
C ASN A 181 -12.88 14.97 5.06
N PHE A 182 -11.64 14.63 5.37
CA PHE A 182 -10.45 15.18 4.71
C PHE A 182 -10.23 14.64 3.30
N GLY A 183 -11.09 13.70 2.86
CA GLY A 183 -11.13 13.21 1.49
C GLY A 183 -10.06 12.16 1.18
N ILE A 184 -9.75 11.27 2.12
CA ILE A 184 -8.78 10.19 1.91
C ILE A 184 -9.15 9.32 0.70
N LEU A 185 -10.45 9.01 0.50
CA LEU A 185 -10.92 8.22 -0.64
C LEU A 185 -10.70 8.93 -1.97
N LYS A 186 -10.86 10.26 -2.00
CA LYS A 186 -10.59 11.06 -3.20
C LYS A 186 -9.11 11.16 -3.51
N LYS A 187 -8.25 11.05 -2.50
CA LYS A 187 -6.79 11.02 -2.70
C LYS A 187 -6.29 9.63 -3.06
N ALA A 188 -7.06 8.61 -2.71
CA ALA A 188 -6.76 7.22 -3.06
C ALA A 188 -7.10 6.90 -4.52
N ASP A 189 -8.05 7.64 -5.11
CA ASP A 189 -8.48 7.55 -6.52
C ASP A 189 -7.50 8.35 -7.42
#